data_5fdff07d0f1fddb3dbf5a722794be122
#
_entry.id   5fdff07d0f1fddb3dbf5a722794be122
#
_cell.length_a   1.000
_cell.length_b   1.000
_cell.length_c   1.000
_cell.angle_alpha   90.00
_cell.angle_beta   90.00
_cell.angle_gamma   90.00
#
_symmetry.space_group_name_H-M   'P 1'
#
loop_
_entity.id
_entity.type
_entity.pdbx_description
1 polymer ?
#
loop_
_entity_poly.entity_id
_entity_poly.type
_entity_poly.pdbx_seq_one_letter_code
_entity_poly.pdbx_strand_id
1 'polypeptide(L)'
;MSRLAKKAIPIPKGVEVKANQTEITVKGPKGSLSRVLFDGILATVQEDGLMISKDEKKKVSNAILGLSWALIKNMVEGVSTGFEKKLKLIGVGFRASLRGNKLDLQVGYSHPTLLQIPEGLQIKVDPKAVEITITGADKQLVGGFAATVRDMRKP
;
A
#
# COMPACT_ATOMS: atom_id res chain seq x y z
N MET A 1 17.38 -9.12 17.57
CA MET A 1 16.05 -9.34 16.95
C MET A 1 15.16 -8.13 17.25
N SER A 2 14.45 -7.62 16.24
CA SER A 2 13.52 -6.52 16.43
C SER A 2 12.41 -6.93 17.41
N ARG A 3 12.05 -6.05 18.34
CA ARG A 3 10.96 -6.32 19.29
C ARG A 3 9.62 -6.54 18.58
N LEU A 4 9.40 -5.84 17.48
CA LEU A 4 8.17 -5.93 16.69
C LEU A 4 8.04 -7.30 16.02
N ALA A 5 9.14 -7.85 15.53
CA ALA A 5 9.12 -9.13 14.82
C ALA A 5 8.85 -10.33 15.73
N LYS A 6 8.87 -10.16 17.05
CA LYS A 6 8.53 -11.21 18.00
C LYS A 6 7.04 -11.33 18.26
N LYS A 7 6.27 -10.34 17.81
CA LYS A 7 4.82 -10.32 18.03
C LYS A 7 4.07 -10.91 16.85
N ALA A 8 2.99 -11.64 17.15
CA ALA A 8 2.09 -12.08 16.10
C ALA A 8 1.41 -10.86 15.46
N ILE A 9 1.25 -10.90 14.15
CA ILE A 9 0.48 -9.88 13.44
C ILE A 9 -0.99 -10.25 13.58
N PRO A 10 -1.83 -9.39 14.22
CA PRO A 10 -3.25 -9.70 14.35
C PRO A 10 -3.90 -9.82 12.97
N ILE A 11 -4.74 -10.83 12.80
CA ILE A 11 -5.53 -10.99 11.57
C ILE A 11 -6.93 -10.47 11.88
N PRO A 12 -7.33 -9.32 11.30
CA PRO A 12 -8.67 -8.77 11.54
C PRO A 12 -9.77 -9.69 11.02
N LYS A 13 -10.96 -9.52 11.55
CA LYS A 13 -12.14 -10.25 11.13
C LYS A 13 -12.42 -9.97 9.65
N GLY A 14 -12.61 -11.01 8.84
CA GLY A 14 -12.84 -10.86 7.42
C GLY A 14 -11.59 -10.88 6.56
N VAL A 15 -10.41 -11.00 7.17
CA VAL A 15 -9.13 -11.13 6.43
C VAL A 15 -8.71 -12.59 6.45
N GLU A 16 -8.38 -13.11 5.26
CA GLU A 16 -7.82 -14.45 5.08
C GLU A 16 -6.35 -14.34 4.74
N VAL A 17 -5.53 -15.16 5.37
CA VAL A 17 -4.09 -15.22 5.09
C VAL A 17 -3.75 -16.63 4.67
N LYS A 18 -3.08 -16.76 3.52
CA LYS A 18 -2.54 -18.03 3.04
C LYS A 18 -1.04 -17.86 2.89
N ALA A 19 -0.27 -18.73 3.53
CA ALA A 19 1.18 -18.70 3.45
C ALA A 19 1.69 -20.06 3.00
N ASN A 20 2.61 -20.06 2.05
CA ASN A 20 3.37 -21.24 1.68
C ASN A 20 4.86 -20.97 1.95
N GLN A 21 5.75 -21.84 1.47
CA GLN A 21 7.18 -21.72 1.77
C GLN A 21 7.83 -20.49 1.13
N THR A 22 7.26 -19.95 0.06
CA THR A 22 7.88 -18.89 -0.73
C THR A 22 7.03 -17.65 -0.88
N GLU A 23 5.73 -17.75 -0.61
CA GLU A 23 4.80 -16.66 -0.91
C GLU A 23 3.73 -16.54 0.17
N ILE A 24 3.30 -15.30 0.43
CA ILE A 24 2.17 -15.01 1.29
C ILE A 24 1.10 -14.26 0.50
N THR A 25 -0.16 -14.67 0.68
CA THR A 25 -1.31 -13.99 0.09
C THR A 25 -2.27 -13.59 1.19
N VAL A 26 -2.70 -12.33 1.14
CA VAL A 26 -3.63 -11.75 2.12
C VAL A 26 -4.84 -11.25 1.37
N LYS A 27 -6.02 -11.66 1.80
CA LYS A 27 -7.28 -11.29 1.17
C LYS A 27 -8.25 -10.72 2.20
N GLY A 28 -8.86 -9.59 1.87
CA GLY A 28 -9.81 -8.93 2.77
C GLY A 28 -10.85 -8.11 2.00
N PRO A 29 -11.72 -7.40 2.73
CA PRO A 29 -12.83 -6.67 2.10
C PRO A 29 -12.38 -5.52 1.20
N LYS A 30 -11.16 -5.01 1.36
CA LYS A 30 -10.63 -3.91 0.54
C LYS A 30 -9.78 -4.39 -0.65
N GLY A 31 -9.50 -5.68 -0.75
CA GLY A 31 -8.74 -6.22 -1.86
C GLY A 31 -7.91 -7.43 -1.47
N SER A 32 -7.02 -7.82 -2.35
CA SER A 32 -6.15 -8.97 -2.17
C SER A 32 -4.73 -8.57 -2.55
N LEU A 33 -3.76 -8.94 -1.72
CA LEU A 33 -2.35 -8.67 -1.96
C LEU A 33 -1.56 -9.96 -1.81
N SER A 34 -0.53 -10.12 -2.62
CA SER A 34 0.41 -11.24 -2.50
C SER A 34 1.84 -10.72 -2.60
N ARG A 35 2.76 -11.43 -1.95
CA ARG A 35 4.17 -11.07 -1.94
C ARG A 35 5.01 -12.32 -1.79
N VAL A 36 6.10 -12.36 -2.55
CA VAL A 36 7.12 -13.39 -2.37
C VAL A 36 7.91 -13.06 -1.10
N LEU A 37 8.06 -14.06 -0.22
CA LEU A 37 8.84 -13.91 1.00
C LEU A 37 10.32 -13.84 0.68
N PHE A 38 11.07 -13.04 1.46
CA PHE A 38 12.52 -13.05 1.36
C PHE A 38 13.07 -14.43 1.72
N ASP A 39 14.19 -14.80 1.08
CA ASP A 39 14.83 -16.07 1.34
C ASP A 39 15.18 -16.22 2.82
N GLY A 40 14.77 -17.33 3.42
CA GLY A 40 14.98 -17.58 4.84
C GLY A 40 13.95 -16.98 5.79
N ILE A 41 12.88 -16.38 5.27
CA ILE A 41 11.76 -15.90 6.08
C ILE A 41 10.61 -16.88 5.98
N LEU A 42 10.04 -17.23 7.13
CA LEU A 42 8.89 -18.13 7.24
C LEU A 42 7.68 -17.38 7.80
N ALA A 43 6.52 -17.66 7.26
CA ALA A 43 5.26 -17.12 7.73
C ALA A 43 4.35 -18.27 8.13
N THR A 44 3.81 -18.23 9.36
CA THR A 44 2.96 -19.27 9.91
C THR A 44 1.68 -18.67 10.48
N VAL A 45 0.54 -19.16 10.03
CA VAL A 45 -0.77 -18.73 10.56
C VAL A 45 -1.05 -19.51 11.84
N GLN A 46 -1.32 -18.78 12.92
CA GLN A 46 -1.64 -19.32 14.23
C GLN A 46 -2.98 -18.75 14.74
N GLU A 47 -3.48 -19.28 15.83
CA GLU A 47 -4.73 -18.79 16.44
C GLU A 47 -4.64 -17.31 16.83
N ASP A 48 -3.47 -16.86 17.30
CA ASP A 48 -3.24 -15.49 17.75
C ASP A 48 -2.93 -14.53 16.59
N GLY A 49 -2.79 -15.05 15.38
CA GLY A 49 -2.45 -14.25 14.22
C GLY A 49 -1.38 -14.88 13.35
N LEU A 50 -0.63 -14.06 12.66
CA LEU A 50 0.41 -14.49 11.73
C LEU A 50 1.79 -14.27 12.35
N MET A 51 2.57 -15.34 12.46
CA MET A 51 3.94 -15.28 12.97
C MET A 51 4.94 -15.26 11.82
N ILE A 52 5.88 -14.34 11.90
CA ILE A 52 7.01 -14.25 10.97
C ILE A 52 8.27 -14.67 11.71
N SER A 53 9.02 -15.60 11.13
CA SER A 53 10.22 -16.14 11.75
C SER A 53 11.32 -16.35 10.72
N LYS A 54 12.53 -16.61 11.22
CA LYS A 54 13.69 -16.95 10.38
C LYS A 54 13.82 -18.46 10.27
N ASP A 55 14.21 -18.93 9.07
CA ASP A 55 14.61 -20.30 8.89
C ASP A 55 16.00 -20.49 9.54
N GLU A 56 16.07 -21.37 10.52
CA GLU A 56 17.32 -21.65 11.25
C GLU A 56 18.44 -22.18 10.35
N LYS A 57 18.09 -22.79 9.23
CA LYS A 57 19.05 -23.34 8.27
C LYS A 57 19.69 -22.27 7.38
N LYS A 58 19.18 -21.02 7.43
CA LYS A 58 19.69 -19.93 6.61
C LYS A 58 20.09 -18.74 7.45
N LYS A 59 21.11 -18.02 6.98
CA LYS A 59 21.54 -16.78 7.65
C LYS A 59 20.66 -15.64 7.15
N VAL A 60 19.82 -15.10 8.03
CA VAL A 60 18.96 -13.97 7.72
C VAL A 60 19.22 -12.89 8.77
N SER A 61 19.42 -11.65 8.30
CA SER A 61 19.63 -10.52 9.21
C SER A 61 18.33 -10.16 9.95
N ASN A 62 18.48 -9.58 11.12
CA ASN A 62 17.33 -9.08 11.88
C ASN A 62 16.63 -7.93 11.14
N ALA A 63 17.38 -7.18 10.33
CA ALA A 63 16.78 -6.13 9.49
C ALA A 63 15.81 -6.70 8.47
N ILE A 64 16.15 -7.81 7.82
CA ILE A 64 15.25 -8.48 6.86
C ILE A 64 14.01 -9.05 7.56
N LEU A 65 14.19 -9.61 8.76
CA LEU A 65 13.06 -10.11 9.55
C LEU A 65 12.10 -8.97 9.91
N GLY A 66 12.61 -7.85 10.40
CA GLY A 66 11.82 -6.69 10.76
C GLY A 66 11.12 -6.07 9.54
N LEU A 67 11.81 -5.98 8.40
CA LEU A 67 11.23 -5.49 7.16
C LEU A 67 10.07 -6.39 6.69
N SER A 68 10.28 -7.71 6.70
CA SER A 68 9.24 -8.67 6.31
C SER A 68 8.01 -8.54 7.21
N TRP A 69 8.21 -8.44 8.52
CA TRP A 69 7.12 -8.26 9.47
C TRP A 69 6.32 -6.99 9.17
N ALA A 70 7.01 -5.86 8.93
CA ALA A 70 6.37 -4.57 8.66
C ALA A 70 5.59 -4.60 7.34
N LEU A 71 6.19 -5.17 6.28
CA LEU A 71 5.54 -5.27 4.98
C LEU A 71 4.27 -6.12 5.04
N ILE A 72 4.33 -7.25 5.74
CA ILE A 72 3.18 -8.15 5.86
C ILE A 72 2.10 -7.53 6.74
N LYS A 73 2.48 -6.86 7.82
CA LYS A 73 1.53 -6.11 8.66
C LYS A 73 0.79 -5.06 7.83
N ASN A 74 1.51 -4.31 6.99
CA ASN A 74 0.88 -3.32 6.11
C ASN A 74 -0.07 -3.96 5.09
N MET A 75 0.25 -5.15 4.58
CA MET A 75 -0.65 -5.89 3.70
C MET A 75 -1.96 -6.26 4.41
N VAL A 76 -1.87 -6.76 5.64
CA VAL A 76 -3.04 -7.13 6.42
C VAL A 76 -3.92 -5.91 6.71
N GLU A 77 -3.31 -4.80 7.14
CA GLU A 77 -4.04 -3.55 7.38
C GLU A 77 -4.68 -3.02 6.09
N GLY A 78 -3.96 -3.07 4.98
CA GLY A 78 -4.42 -2.56 3.70
C GLY A 78 -5.64 -3.29 3.17
N VAL A 79 -5.68 -4.62 3.29
CA VAL A 79 -6.84 -5.40 2.80
C VAL A 79 -8.03 -5.32 3.76
N SER A 80 -7.82 -4.93 5.01
CA SER A 80 -8.91 -4.79 5.99
C SER A 80 -9.51 -3.38 6.01
N THR A 81 -8.71 -2.36 6.21
CA THR A 81 -9.16 -0.96 6.32
C THR A 81 -8.76 -0.09 5.14
N GLY A 82 -7.70 -0.47 4.42
CA GLY A 82 -7.17 0.32 3.32
C GLY A 82 -6.28 1.46 3.80
N PHE A 83 -5.57 2.05 2.85
CA PHE A 83 -4.74 3.23 3.08
C PHE A 83 -5.29 4.39 2.26
N GLU A 84 -5.14 5.60 2.79
CA GLU A 84 -5.67 6.81 2.17
C GLU A 84 -4.63 7.92 2.24
N LYS A 85 -4.48 8.65 1.14
CA LYS A 85 -3.70 9.89 1.08
C LYS A 85 -4.55 10.97 0.45
N LYS A 86 -4.51 12.15 1.04
CA LYS A 86 -5.21 13.33 0.52
C LYS A 86 -4.19 14.37 0.07
N LEU A 87 -4.39 14.90 -1.12
CA LEU A 87 -3.56 15.94 -1.69
C LEU A 87 -4.43 17.14 -1.98
N LYS A 88 -3.91 18.33 -1.64
CA LYS A 88 -4.58 19.59 -1.90
C LYS A 88 -3.87 20.32 -3.03
N LEU A 89 -4.64 20.83 -3.98
CA LEU A 89 -4.11 21.69 -5.03
C LEU A 89 -4.15 23.13 -4.56
N ILE A 90 -2.99 23.76 -4.48
CA ILE A 90 -2.87 25.16 -4.05
C ILE A 90 -2.32 25.96 -5.22
N GLY A 91 -3.12 26.86 -5.78
CA GLY A 91 -2.75 27.69 -6.91
C GLY A 91 -3.97 28.14 -7.71
N VAL A 92 -3.89 29.29 -8.32
CA VAL A 92 -4.96 29.84 -9.14
C VAL A 92 -5.07 29.02 -10.43
N GLY A 93 -6.27 28.50 -10.70
CA GLY A 93 -6.55 27.71 -11.90
C GLY A 93 -6.08 26.27 -11.84
N PHE A 94 -5.53 25.80 -10.71
CA PHE A 94 -5.15 24.42 -10.54
C PHE A 94 -6.40 23.55 -10.33
N ARG A 95 -6.54 22.49 -11.14
CA ARG A 95 -7.70 21.62 -11.11
C ARG A 95 -7.28 20.17 -11.36
N ALA A 96 -8.12 19.27 -10.89
CA ALA A 96 -7.98 17.85 -11.16
C ALA A 96 -9.33 17.28 -11.56
N SER A 97 -9.33 16.32 -12.47
CA SER A 97 -10.53 15.61 -12.89
C SER A 97 -10.17 14.16 -13.24
N LEU A 98 -11.18 13.30 -13.23
CA LEU A 98 -11.01 11.90 -13.61
C LEU A 98 -11.52 11.70 -15.03
N ARG A 99 -10.70 11.01 -15.86
CA ARG A 99 -11.07 10.62 -17.22
C ARG A 99 -10.84 9.11 -17.36
N GLY A 100 -11.90 8.33 -17.15
CA GLY A 100 -11.79 6.87 -17.16
C GLY A 100 -10.82 6.39 -16.07
N ASN A 101 -9.75 5.73 -16.47
CA ASN A 101 -8.70 5.25 -15.56
C ASN A 101 -7.50 6.19 -15.49
N LYS A 102 -7.67 7.46 -15.87
CA LYS A 102 -6.60 8.46 -15.85
C LYS A 102 -6.99 9.65 -14.98
N LEU A 103 -6.00 10.23 -14.33
CA LEU A 103 -6.13 11.46 -13.58
C LEU A 103 -5.63 12.62 -14.44
N ASP A 104 -6.52 13.57 -14.73
CA ASP A 104 -6.20 14.77 -15.51
C ASP A 104 -5.88 15.91 -14.54
N LEU A 105 -4.65 16.41 -14.60
CA LEU A 105 -4.18 17.50 -13.74
C LEU A 105 -3.94 18.75 -14.58
N GLN A 106 -4.51 19.85 -14.15
CA GLN A 106 -4.24 21.17 -14.68
C GLN A 106 -3.51 21.99 -13.62
N VAL A 107 -2.18 22.05 -13.72
CA VAL A 107 -1.33 22.60 -12.67
C VAL A 107 -0.42 23.73 -13.21
N GLY A 108 -0.95 24.54 -14.12
CA GLY A 108 -0.26 25.70 -14.65
C GLY A 108 0.62 25.44 -15.86
N TYR A 109 0.53 24.26 -16.46
CA TYR A 109 1.21 23.96 -17.72
C TYR A 109 0.30 24.30 -18.90
N SER A 110 0.89 24.50 -20.08
CA SER A 110 0.17 24.82 -21.31
C SER A 110 -0.68 23.66 -21.84
N HIS A 111 -0.43 22.45 -21.35
CA HIS A 111 -1.18 21.24 -21.72
C HIS A 111 -1.61 20.49 -20.47
N PRO A 112 -2.72 19.74 -20.52
CA PRO A 112 -3.11 18.90 -19.40
C PRO A 112 -2.10 17.78 -19.16
N THR A 113 -1.88 17.46 -17.90
CA THR A 113 -1.03 16.33 -17.50
C THR A 113 -1.92 15.14 -17.14
N LEU A 114 -1.82 14.07 -17.91
CA LEU A 114 -2.59 12.84 -17.68
C LEU A 114 -1.72 11.81 -17.00
N LEU A 115 -2.18 11.28 -15.87
CA LEU A 115 -1.52 10.21 -15.14
C LEU A 115 -2.41 8.98 -15.17
N GLN A 116 -1.84 7.85 -15.59
CA GLN A 116 -2.56 6.58 -15.54
C GLN A 116 -2.68 6.13 -14.09
N ILE A 117 -3.90 5.75 -13.67
CA ILE A 117 -4.17 5.27 -12.34
C ILE A 117 -3.83 3.77 -12.29
N PRO A 118 -2.89 3.33 -11.42
CA PRO A 118 -2.58 1.92 -11.30
C PRO A 118 -3.78 1.10 -10.83
N GLU A 119 -3.82 -0.17 -11.23
CA GLU A 119 -4.83 -1.08 -10.72
C GLU A 119 -4.71 -1.21 -9.20
N GLY A 120 -5.86 -1.30 -8.53
CA GLY A 120 -5.90 -1.40 -7.07
C GLY A 120 -5.99 -0.06 -6.36
N LEU A 121 -5.93 1.05 -7.07
CA LEU A 121 -6.13 2.38 -6.50
C LEU A 121 -7.49 2.94 -6.89
N GLN A 122 -8.11 3.63 -5.95
CA GLN A 122 -9.31 4.42 -6.20
C GLN A 122 -9.00 5.89 -5.95
N ILE A 123 -9.39 6.73 -6.89
CA ILE A 123 -9.15 8.17 -6.83
C ILE A 123 -10.50 8.88 -6.76
N LYS A 124 -10.62 9.80 -5.81
CA LYS A 124 -11.77 10.69 -5.71
C LYS A 124 -11.28 12.12 -5.82
N VAL A 125 -11.96 12.92 -6.63
CA VAL A 125 -11.66 14.33 -6.79
C VAL A 125 -12.83 15.12 -6.23
N ASP A 126 -12.54 16.11 -5.37
CA ASP A 126 -13.55 17.01 -4.81
C ASP A 126 -14.25 17.76 -5.97
N PRO A 127 -15.57 17.93 -5.94
CA PRO A 127 -16.26 18.71 -6.96
C PRO A 127 -15.73 20.12 -7.17
N LYS A 128 -15.09 20.69 -6.15
CA LYS A 128 -14.39 21.98 -6.26
C LYS A 128 -13.02 21.85 -6.90
N ALA A 129 -12.61 20.61 -7.23
CA ALA A 129 -11.38 20.24 -7.95
C ALA A 129 -10.08 20.64 -7.23
N VAL A 130 -10.11 20.84 -5.91
CA VAL A 130 -8.95 21.27 -5.13
C VAL A 130 -8.39 20.19 -4.20
N GLU A 131 -9.09 19.08 -4.03
CA GLU A 131 -8.63 17.98 -3.18
C GLU A 131 -8.73 16.66 -3.91
N ILE A 132 -7.67 15.87 -3.84
CA ILE A 132 -7.59 14.53 -4.43
C ILE A 132 -7.42 13.52 -3.31
N THR A 133 -8.29 12.52 -3.24
CA THR A 133 -8.20 11.43 -2.28
C THR A 133 -7.79 10.16 -3.01
N ILE A 134 -6.70 9.54 -2.57
CA ILE A 134 -6.15 8.32 -3.14
C ILE A 134 -6.30 7.21 -2.11
N THR A 135 -7.02 6.15 -2.45
CA THR A 135 -7.24 5.01 -1.56
C THR A 135 -6.81 3.70 -2.23
N GLY A 136 -6.36 2.76 -1.43
CA GLY A 136 -5.97 1.45 -1.93
C GLY A 136 -5.53 0.53 -0.80
N ALA A 137 -5.41 -0.75 -1.14
CA ALA A 137 -4.97 -1.78 -0.19
C ALA A 137 -3.44 -1.83 -0.04
N ASP A 138 -2.69 -1.46 -1.08
CA ASP A 138 -1.24 -1.49 -1.05
C ASP A 138 -0.68 -0.13 -0.64
N LYS A 139 -0.09 -0.05 0.54
CA LYS A 139 0.48 1.18 1.08
C LYS A 139 1.56 1.77 0.17
N GLN A 140 2.41 0.94 -0.41
CA GLN A 140 3.48 1.39 -1.31
C GLN A 140 2.88 2.01 -2.58
N LEU A 141 1.85 1.40 -3.13
CA LEU A 141 1.19 1.89 -4.34
C LEU A 141 0.46 3.22 -4.08
N VAL A 142 -0.25 3.32 -2.95
CA VAL A 142 -0.93 4.57 -2.55
C VAL A 142 0.07 5.70 -2.35
N GLY A 143 1.11 5.45 -1.57
CA GLY A 143 2.15 6.45 -1.29
C GLY A 143 2.94 6.82 -2.54
N GLY A 144 3.29 5.84 -3.37
CA GLY A 144 4.04 6.08 -4.61
C GLY A 144 3.25 6.92 -5.61
N PHE A 145 1.97 6.62 -5.80
CA PHE A 145 1.12 7.41 -6.69
C PHE A 145 0.89 8.83 -6.16
N ALA A 146 0.68 8.97 -4.85
CA ALA A 146 0.55 10.29 -4.22
C ALA A 146 1.81 11.14 -4.42
N ALA A 147 2.99 10.54 -4.28
CA ALA A 147 4.26 11.23 -4.51
C ALA A 147 4.41 11.63 -5.99
N THR A 148 4.01 10.77 -6.92
CA THR A 148 4.03 11.09 -8.35
C THR A 148 3.13 12.28 -8.67
N VAL A 149 1.93 12.32 -8.12
CA VAL A 149 1.01 13.45 -8.30
C VAL A 149 1.61 14.73 -7.73
N ARG A 150 2.17 14.66 -6.53
CA ARG A 150 2.81 15.82 -5.89
C ARG A 150 3.96 16.36 -6.73
N ASP A 151 4.74 15.49 -7.36
CA ASP A 151 5.92 15.87 -8.14
C ASP A 151 5.58 16.45 -9.53
N MET A 152 4.31 16.35 -9.96
CA MET A 152 3.87 16.98 -11.21
C MET A 152 4.06 18.49 -11.18
N ARG A 153 3.91 19.10 -10.01
CA ARG A 153 4.24 20.50 -9.78
C ARG A 153 4.78 20.64 -8.36
N LYS A 154 6.06 20.92 -8.26
CA LYS A 154 6.69 21.12 -6.95
C LYS A 154 6.24 22.46 -6.35
N PRO A 155 6.03 22.48 -5.03
CA PRO A 155 5.67 23.73 -4.34
C PRO A 155 6.80 24.76 -4.39
#